data_49fe722bceff457e9f279258131581e1
#
_entry.id   49fe722bceff457e9f279258131581e1
#
_cell.length_a   1.000
_cell.length_b   1.000
_cell.length_c   1.000
_cell.angle_alpha   90.00
_cell.angle_beta   90.00
_cell.angle_gamma   90.00
#
_symmetry.space_group_name_H-M   'P 1'
#
loop_
_entity.id
_entity.type
_entity.pdbx_description
1 polymer ?
#
loop_
_entity_poly.entity_id
_entity_poly.type
_entity_poly.pdbx_seq_one_letter_code
_entity_poly.pdbx_strand_id
1 'polypeptide(L)'
;IENTTDSWDFWFGLLQNFVEQEGHARPEDLYKSPKGYKLGSWVGNQRRRKDILDAERRIKLESLPGWVWDAIEFRWKEGFDYLQEFLRENGHARPPVRYKAEDGYKLGKWADTQRYRKDGLLQERISMLESLSGWAWNVIEYQWDEGFEHLQAFFKENGHAVPEYKYKSPDGFALGGWIGNQRRNIDILDAEKRIRLESVPGWIWDVQQQRWDKAPSHLELFVKENGHSMVKYSYRTADGFQLGHWVVRQRKQEGAFTQERKSKLESLSSWTWDMFES
;
A
#
# COMPACT_ATOMS: atom_id res chain seq x y z
N ILE A 1 43.91 -42.91 4.75
CA ILE A 1 42.53 -42.44 4.82
C ILE A 1 42.20 -42.06 3.41
N GLU A 2 41.60 -43.00 2.67
CA GLU A 2 41.12 -42.81 1.30
C GLU A 2 40.05 -41.71 1.34
N ASN A 3 40.29 -40.61 0.65
CA ASN A 3 39.27 -39.70 0.21
C ASN A 3 38.46 -40.45 -0.87
N THR A 4 37.48 -41.23 -0.44
CA THR A 4 36.39 -41.63 -1.33
C THR A 4 35.65 -40.35 -1.71
N THR A 5 36.06 -39.75 -2.84
CA THR A 5 35.15 -38.92 -3.63
C THR A 5 33.99 -39.83 -3.94
N ASP A 6 32.91 -39.69 -3.14
CA ASP A 6 31.70 -40.45 -3.37
C ASP A 6 31.36 -40.40 -4.87
N SER A 7 31.18 -41.54 -5.49
CA SER A 7 30.98 -41.65 -6.94
C SER A 7 29.78 -40.81 -7.39
N TRP A 8 29.74 -40.39 -8.62
CA TRP A 8 28.59 -39.65 -9.17
C TRP A 8 27.27 -40.39 -8.90
N ASP A 9 27.28 -41.73 -9.03
CA ASP A 9 26.12 -42.58 -8.78
C ASP A 9 25.66 -42.56 -7.30
N PHE A 10 26.57 -42.44 -6.35
CA PHE A 10 26.23 -42.25 -4.94
C PHE A 10 25.41 -40.95 -4.74
N TRP A 11 25.85 -39.83 -5.31
CA TRP A 11 25.16 -38.55 -5.20
C TRP A 11 23.84 -38.58 -5.98
N PHE A 12 23.78 -39.24 -7.13
CA PHE A 12 22.55 -39.42 -7.89
C PHE A 12 21.53 -40.23 -7.10
N GLY A 13 21.96 -41.32 -6.41
CA GLY A 13 21.12 -42.08 -5.48
C GLY A 13 20.55 -41.21 -4.33
N LEU A 14 21.36 -40.31 -3.77
CA LEU A 14 20.87 -39.34 -2.76
C LEU A 14 19.82 -38.40 -3.35
N LEU A 15 19.97 -37.96 -4.59
CA LEU A 15 18.98 -37.15 -5.28
C LEU A 15 17.69 -37.94 -5.59
N GLN A 16 17.78 -39.20 -5.96
CA GLN A 16 16.61 -40.08 -6.15
C GLN A 16 15.81 -40.21 -4.84
N ASN A 17 16.49 -40.45 -3.70
CA ASN A 17 15.83 -40.54 -2.40
C ASN A 17 15.16 -39.21 -2.04
N PHE A 18 15.78 -38.07 -2.37
CA PHE A 18 15.16 -36.76 -2.19
C PHE A 18 13.89 -36.60 -3.05
N VAL A 19 13.93 -37.04 -4.31
CA VAL A 19 12.77 -37.03 -5.21
C VAL A 19 11.63 -37.87 -4.68
N GLU A 20 11.92 -39.07 -4.14
CA GLU A 20 10.92 -39.95 -3.51
C GLU A 20 10.21 -39.27 -2.32
N GLN A 21 10.91 -38.43 -1.56
CA GLN A 21 10.38 -37.74 -0.40
C GLN A 21 9.64 -36.46 -0.77
N GLU A 22 10.19 -35.66 -1.68
CA GLU A 22 9.74 -34.30 -1.97
C GLU A 22 8.96 -34.17 -3.28
N GLY A 23 8.94 -35.24 -4.11
CA GLY A 23 8.26 -35.26 -5.42
C GLY A 23 8.99 -34.50 -6.55
N HIS A 24 10.17 -33.93 -6.29
CA HIS A 24 10.91 -33.15 -7.29
C HIS A 24 12.43 -33.16 -7.07
N ALA A 25 13.23 -32.99 -8.14
CA ALA A 25 14.70 -32.98 -8.11
C ALA A 25 15.29 -31.57 -7.91
N ARG A 26 14.70 -30.73 -7.00
CA ARG A 26 15.10 -29.33 -6.75
C ARG A 26 15.40 -29.06 -5.28
N PRO A 27 16.42 -29.74 -4.67
CA PRO A 27 16.81 -29.40 -3.32
C PRO A 27 17.30 -27.93 -3.27
N GLU A 28 17.05 -27.25 -2.13
CA GLU A 28 17.63 -25.93 -1.88
C GLU A 28 19.15 -25.97 -1.90
N ASP A 29 19.80 -24.85 -2.24
CA ASP A 29 21.27 -24.78 -2.43
C ASP A 29 22.05 -25.22 -1.18
N LEU A 30 21.50 -25.00 0.00
CA LEU A 30 22.10 -25.37 1.29
C LEU A 30 21.56 -26.70 1.85
N TYR A 31 20.70 -27.41 1.12
CA TYR A 31 20.10 -28.65 1.59
C TYR A 31 21.18 -29.71 1.83
N LYS A 32 21.05 -30.36 2.99
CA LYS A 32 21.86 -31.51 3.38
C LYS A 32 20.95 -32.71 3.57
N SER A 33 21.38 -33.86 3.06
CA SER A 33 20.71 -35.10 3.38
C SER A 33 20.72 -35.41 4.89
N PRO A 34 19.89 -36.32 5.40
CA PRO A 34 19.87 -36.70 6.81
C PRO A 34 21.25 -37.13 7.38
N LYS A 35 22.12 -37.63 6.53
CA LYS A 35 23.51 -38.00 6.88
C LYS A 35 24.51 -36.83 6.74
N GLY A 36 24.03 -35.61 6.45
CA GLY A 36 24.86 -34.41 6.38
C GLY A 36 25.52 -34.15 5.03
N TYR A 37 25.27 -34.93 3.99
CA TYR A 37 25.80 -34.69 2.65
C TYR A 37 25.19 -33.45 2.00
N LYS A 38 26.02 -32.58 1.42
CA LYS A 38 25.60 -31.28 0.82
C LYS A 38 24.96 -31.49 -0.56
N LEU A 39 23.78 -32.12 -0.62
CA LEU A 39 23.10 -32.48 -1.85
C LEU A 39 22.76 -31.27 -2.71
N GLY A 40 22.27 -30.17 -2.12
CA GLY A 40 21.97 -28.94 -2.84
C GLY A 40 23.17 -28.38 -3.60
N SER A 41 24.33 -28.35 -2.94
CA SER A 41 25.58 -27.90 -3.58
C SER A 41 26.02 -28.81 -4.73
N TRP A 42 25.85 -30.15 -4.57
CA TRP A 42 26.16 -31.12 -5.64
C TRP A 42 25.25 -30.89 -6.86
N VAL A 43 23.93 -30.75 -6.64
CA VAL A 43 22.95 -30.48 -7.72
C VAL A 43 23.29 -29.16 -8.42
N GLY A 44 23.62 -28.12 -7.68
CA GLY A 44 24.09 -26.84 -8.25
C GLY A 44 25.35 -27.01 -9.11
N ASN A 45 26.29 -27.88 -8.72
CA ASN A 45 27.46 -28.20 -9.52
C ASN A 45 27.08 -28.95 -10.80
N GLN A 46 26.14 -29.91 -10.77
CA GLN A 46 25.69 -30.60 -12.00
C GLN A 46 25.09 -29.60 -13.00
N ARG A 47 24.26 -28.66 -12.53
CA ARG A 47 23.65 -27.62 -13.36
C ARG A 47 24.69 -26.73 -14.03
N ARG A 48 25.72 -26.27 -13.27
CA ARG A 48 26.83 -25.46 -13.82
C ARG A 48 27.67 -26.21 -14.83
N ARG A 49 27.73 -27.54 -14.74
CA ARG A 49 28.52 -28.40 -15.62
C ARG A 49 27.70 -29.02 -16.76
N LYS A 50 26.51 -28.49 -17.03
CA LYS A 50 25.59 -29.01 -18.04
C LYS A 50 26.30 -29.37 -19.38
N ASP A 51 27.13 -28.44 -19.86
CA ASP A 51 27.72 -28.58 -21.21
C ASP A 51 28.91 -29.54 -21.27
N ILE A 52 29.50 -29.89 -20.13
CA ILE A 52 30.63 -30.82 -20.04
C ILE A 52 30.23 -32.16 -19.41
N LEU A 53 28.97 -32.33 -19.04
CA LEU A 53 28.45 -33.58 -18.50
C LEU A 53 28.27 -34.59 -19.66
N ASP A 54 28.66 -35.86 -19.42
CA ASP A 54 28.41 -36.89 -20.39
C ASP A 54 26.90 -37.14 -20.64
N ALA A 55 26.58 -37.68 -21.82
CA ALA A 55 25.19 -37.85 -22.24
C ALA A 55 24.38 -38.74 -21.29
N GLU A 56 25.00 -39.83 -20.77
CA GLU A 56 24.32 -40.76 -19.88
C GLU A 56 23.88 -40.08 -18.57
N ARG A 57 24.78 -39.32 -17.91
CA ARG A 57 24.47 -38.61 -16.70
C ARG A 57 23.45 -37.48 -16.92
N ARG A 58 23.53 -36.80 -18.08
CA ARG A 58 22.53 -35.81 -18.48
C ARG A 58 21.13 -36.43 -18.57
N ILE A 59 20.99 -37.56 -19.29
CA ILE A 59 19.71 -38.29 -19.44
C ILE A 59 19.19 -38.73 -18.07
N LYS A 60 20.07 -39.29 -17.21
CA LYS A 60 19.70 -39.69 -15.85
C LYS A 60 19.11 -38.54 -15.05
N LEU A 61 19.73 -37.36 -15.07
CA LEU A 61 19.25 -36.16 -14.37
C LEU A 61 17.93 -35.68 -14.96
N GLU A 62 17.81 -35.56 -16.27
CA GLU A 62 16.61 -35.13 -17.00
C GLU A 62 15.42 -36.06 -16.81
N SER A 63 15.67 -37.37 -16.50
CA SER A 63 14.61 -38.31 -16.20
C SER A 63 13.98 -38.12 -14.82
N LEU A 64 14.61 -37.35 -13.92
CA LEU A 64 14.07 -37.13 -12.57
C LEU A 64 12.90 -36.14 -12.60
N PRO A 65 11.81 -36.43 -11.91
CA PRO A 65 10.69 -35.49 -11.77
C PRO A 65 11.14 -34.11 -11.30
N GLY A 66 10.73 -33.07 -12.02
CA GLY A 66 11.02 -31.68 -11.65
C GLY A 66 12.50 -31.27 -11.76
N TRP A 67 13.35 -32.06 -12.46
CA TRP A 67 14.70 -31.60 -12.78
C TRP A 67 14.66 -30.39 -13.70
N VAL A 68 15.46 -29.39 -13.39
CA VAL A 68 15.65 -28.20 -14.22
C VAL A 68 17.13 -27.82 -14.27
N TRP A 69 17.62 -27.42 -15.43
CA TRP A 69 19.00 -26.97 -15.59
C TRP A 69 19.20 -25.57 -15.07
N ASP A 70 18.29 -24.67 -15.38
CA ASP A 70 18.28 -23.31 -14.85
C ASP A 70 17.24 -23.18 -13.73
N ALA A 71 17.70 -23.33 -12.50
CA ALA A 71 16.86 -23.21 -11.32
C ALA A 71 16.48 -21.74 -11.02
N ILE A 72 17.25 -20.76 -11.52
CA ILE A 72 16.97 -19.35 -11.33
C ILE A 72 15.80 -18.97 -12.24
N GLU A 73 15.89 -19.36 -13.51
CA GLU A 73 14.82 -19.15 -14.48
C GLU A 73 13.53 -19.84 -14.06
N PHE A 74 13.63 -21.10 -13.64
CA PHE A 74 12.46 -21.86 -13.16
C PHE A 74 11.77 -21.15 -12.00
N ARG A 75 12.51 -20.77 -10.94
CA ARG A 75 11.95 -20.08 -9.77
C ARG A 75 11.35 -18.72 -10.12
N TRP A 76 11.97 -18.03 -11.07
CA TRP A 76 11.42 -16.77 -11.53
C TRP A 76 10.09 -16.96 -12.27
N LYS A 77 10.04 -17.91 -13.17
CA LYS A 77 8.83 -18.26 -13.93
C LYS A 77 7.71 -18.73 -13.01
N GLU A 78 8.01 -19.62 -12.08
CA GLU A 78 7.07 -20.10 -11.06
C GLU A 78 6.43 -18.91 -10.30
N GLY A 79 7.23 -17.96 -9.84
CA GLY A 79 6.73 -16.76 -9.17
C GLY A 79 5.91 -15.84 -10.08
N PHE A 80 6.28 -15.76 -11.35
CA PHE A 80 5.52 -15.01 -12.35
C PHE A 80 4.16 -15.66 -12.64
N ASP A 81 4.10 -17.00 -12.74
CA ASP A 81 2.86 -17.74 -12.93
C ASP A 81 1.89 -17.52 -11.74
N TYR A 82 2.39 -17.58 -10.50
CA TYR A 82 1.60 -17.21 -9.30
C TYR A 82 1.12 -15.76 -9.33
N LEU A 83 1.93 -14.84 -9.85
CA LEU A 83 1.54 -13.43 -9.95
C LEU A 83 0.42 -13.24 -10.98
N GLN A 84 0.45 -13.97 -12.09
CA GLN A 84 -0.63 -13.97 -13.09
C GLN A 84 -1.93 -14.56 -12.53
N GLU A 85 -1.84 -15.60 -11.71
CA GLU A 85 -3.00 -16.16 -11.02
C GLU A 85 -3.59 -15.16 -10.03
N PHE A 86 -2.76 -14.55 -9.19
CA PHE A 86 -3.18 -13.48 -8.29
C PHE A 86 -3.86 -12.33 -9.04
N LEU A 87 -3.32 -11.91 -10.19
CA LEU A 87 -3.93 -10.90 -11.04
C LEU A 87 -5.34 -11.30 -11.52
N ARG A 88 -5.52 -12.57 -11.94
CA ARG A 88 -6.84 -13.07 -12.37
C ARG A 88 -7.88 -13.00 -11.25
N GLU A 89 -7.48 -13.31 -10.03
CA GLU A 89 -8.38 -13.35 -8.86
C GLU A 89 -8.69 -11.96 -8.31
N ASN A 90 -7.69 -11.06 -8.31
CA ASN A 90 -7.75 -9.78 -7.60
C ASN A 90 -7.86 -8.55 -8.52
N GLY A 91 -7.73 -8.73 -9.84
CA GLY A 91 -7.78 -7.64 -10.81
C GLY A 91 -6.52 -6.76 -10.90
N HIS A 92 -5.48 -7.05 -10.13
CA HIS A 92 -4.22 -6.29 -10.13
C HIS A 92 -3.03 -7.15 -9.72
N ALA A 93 -1.81 -6.83 -10.21
CA ALA A 93 -0.56 -7.54 -9.92
C ALA A 93 0.22 -6.96 -8.71
N ARG A 94 -0.47 -6.59 -7.62
CA ARG A 94 0.12 -6.00 -6.40
C ARG A 94 -0.18 -6.83 -5.15
N PRO A 95 0.34 -8.06 -5.03
CA PRO A 95 0.14 -8.83 -3.81
C PRO A 95 0.77 -8.11 -2.61
N PRO A 96 0.08 -8.08 -1.44
CA PRO A 96 0.67 -7.60 -0.20
C PRO A 96 1.95 -8.39 0.15
N VAL A 97 2.94 -7.76 0.78
CA VAL A 97 4.25 -8.39 1.09
C VAL A 97 4.09 -9.73 1.85
N ARG A 98 3.07 -9.85 2.70
CA ARG A 98 2.81 -11.07 3.50
C ARG A 98 1.90 -12.07 2.79
N TYR A 99 1.45 -11.79 1.57
CA TYR A 99 0.55 -12.69 0.84
C TYR A 99 1.24 -14.01 0.54
N LYS A 100 0.49 -15.09 0.77
CA LYS A 100 0.84 -16.47 0.40
C LYS A 100 -0.28 -17.04 -0.45
N ALA A 101 0.06 -17.78 -1.50
CA ALA A 101 -0.89 -18.59 -2.23
C ALA A 101 -1.41 -19.77 -1.37
N GLU A 102 -2.43 -20.46 -1.82
CA GLU A 102 -3.10 -21.55 -1.06
C GLU A 102 -2.15 -22.67 -0.65
N ASP A 103 -1.18 -23.00 -1.49
CA ASP A 103 -0.12 -23.99 -1.23
C ASP A 103 1.01 -23.47 -0.32
N GLY A 104 0.92 -22.21 0.13
CA GLY A 104 1.90 -21.57 1.00
C GLY A 104 3.02 -20.82 0.28
N TYR A 105 3.00 -20.75 -1.08
CA TYR A 105 3.99 -19.99 -1.84
C TYR A 105 3.99 -18.51 -1.44
N LYS A 106 5.15 -17.98 -1.11
CA LYS A 106 5.32 -16.60 -0.56
C LYS A 106 5.35 -15.55 -1.68
N LEU A 107 4.25 -15.44 -2.45
CA LEU A 107 4.17 -14.56 -3.61
C LEU A 107 4.46 -13.09 -3.27
N GLY A 108 3.93 -12.59 -2.15
CA GLY A 108 4.17 -11.20 -1.73
C GLY A 108 5.64 -10.88 -1.58
N LYS A 109 6.40 -11.80 -0.94
CA LYS A 109 7.85 -11.66 -0.79
C LYS A 109 8.60 -11.78 -2.12
N TRP A 110 8.15 -12.68 -3.00
CA TRP A 110 8.73 -12.82 -4.33
C TRP A 110 8.57 -11.52 -5.13
N ALA A 111 7.37 -10.96 -5.20
CA ALA A 111 7.09 -9.70 -5.90
C ALA A 111 7.89 -8.52 -5.32
N ASP A 112 8.00 -8.44 -3.99
CA ASP A 112 8.82 -7.44 -3.31
C ASP A 112 10.31 -7.57 -3.66
N THR A 113 10.81 -8.81 -3.76
CA THR A 113 12.18 -9.09 -4.21
C THR A 113 12.41 -8.63 -5.66
N GLN A 114 11.43 -8.80 -6.58
CA GLN A 114 11.56 -8.30 -7.95
C GLN A 114 11.66 -6.77 -7.96
N ARG A 115 10.82 -6.08 -7.17
CA ARG A 115 10.85 -4.62 -7.04
C ARG A 115 12.19 -4.12 -6.53
N TYR A 116 12.70 -4.74 -5.46
CA TYR A 116 13.99 -4.39 -4.88
C TYR A 116 15.17 -4.59 -5.85
N ARG A 117 15.10 -5.62 -6.71
CA ARG A 117 16.16 -6.00 -7.64
C ARG A 117 15.95 -5.46 -9.06
N LYS A 118 15.07 -4.49 -9.27
CA LYS A 118 14.70 -3.97 -10.58
C LYS A 118 15.92 -3.74 -11.50
N ASP A 119 16.91 -3.02 -10.99
CA ASP A 119 18.11 -2.63 -11.77
C ASP A 119 19.00 -3.82 -12.18
N GLY A 120 18.85 -4.96 -11.52
CA GLY A 120 19.57 -6.18 -11.84
C GLY A 120 18.75 -7.22 -12.62
N LEU A 121 17.50 -6.91 -12.97
CA LEU A 121 16.67 -7.81 -13.76
C LEU A 121 17.00 -7.72 -15.26
N LEU A 122 16.83 -8.83 -15.96
CA LEU A 122 16.84 -8.83 -17.41
C LEU A 122 15.68 -7.98 -17.95
N GLN A 123 15.92 -7.23 -19.03
CA GLN A 123 14.91 -6.36 -19.64
C GLN A 123 13.63 -7.12 -20.01
N GLU A 124 13.75 -8.37 -20.45
CA GLU A 124 12.62 -9.24 -20.74
C GLU A 124 11.70 -9.41 -19.50
N ARG A 125 12.29 -9.69 -18.33
CA ARG A 125 11.54 -9.85 -17.07
C ARG A 125 10.89 -8.54 -16.62
N ILE A 126 11.58 -7.41 -16.81
CA ILE A 126 11.02 -6.08 -16.56
C ILE A 126 9.77 -5.88 -17.42
N SER A 127 9.89 -6.13 -18.74
CA SER A 127 8.78 -5.98 -19.69
C SER A 127 7.60 -6.92 -19.37
N MET A 128 7.89 -8.16 -18.98
CA MET A 128 6.86 -9.13 -18.55
C MET A 128 6.10 -8.62 -17.31
N LEU A 129 6.79 -8.12 -16.29
CA LEU A 129 6.17 -7.58 -15.08
C LEU A 129 5.33 -6.32 -15.40
N GLU A 130 5.87 -5.40 -16.19
CA GLU A 130 5.19 -4.15 -16.60
C GLU A 130 3.98 -4.39 -17.49
N SER A 131 3.90 -5.52 -18.18
CA SER A 131 2.71 -5.90 -18.96
C SER A 131 1.52 -6.33 -18.10
N LEU A 132 1.75 -6.63 -16.82
CA LEU A 132 0.67 -7.04 -15.92
C LEU A 132 -0.12 -5.83 -15.42
N SER A 133 -1.44 -5.88 -15.57
CA SER A 133 -2.33 -4.82 -15.09
C SER A 133 -2.12 -4.58 -13.59
N GLY A 134 -1.90 -3.31 -13.24
CA GLY A 134 -1.70 -2.91 -11.86
C GLY A 134 -0.35 -3.33 -11.24
N TRP A 135 0.62 -3.82 -12.02
CA TRP A 135 1.98 -3.92 -11.51
C TRP A 135 2.54 -2.54 -11.20
N ALA A 136 3.25 -2.40 -10.10
CA ALA A 136 3.94 -1.18 -9.74
C ALA A 136 5.30 -1.50 -9.12
N TRP A 137 6.34 -0.80 -9.57
CA TRP A 137 7.68 -0.91 -8.99
C TRP A 137 7.72 -0.25 -7.61
N ASN A 138 7.11 0.91 -7.47
CA ASN A 138 6.90 1.57 -6.19
C ASN A 138 5.41 1.52 -5.82
N VAL A 139 5.05 0.60 -4.95
CA VAL A 139 3.65 0.39 -4.54
C VAL A 139 3.11 1.57 -3.73
N ILE A 140 3.96 2.22 -2.93
CA ILE A 140 3.57 3.37 -2.10
C ILE A 140 3.22 4.55 -3.00
N GLU A 141 4.04 4.81 -4.02
CA GLU A 141 3.79 5.87 -4.99
C GLU A 141 2.51 5.61 -5.78
N TYR A 142 2.36 4.39 -6.28
CA TYR A 142 1.15 3.99 -6.99
C TYR A 142 -0.12 4.20 -6.15
N GLN A 143 -0.11 3.77 -4.89
CA GLN A 143 -1.26 3.95 -3.99
C GLN A 143 -1.55 5.42 -3.70
N TRP A 144 -0.52 6.24 -3.65
CA TRP A 144 -0.70 7.68 -3.49
C TRP A 144 -1.33 8.30 -4.74
N ASP A 145 -0.85 7.96 -5.93
CA ASP A 145 -1.40 8.42 -7.21
C ASP A 145 -2.86 7.98 -7.39
N GLU A 146 -3.18 6.74 -7.09
CA GLU A 146 -4.55 6.21 -7.08
C GLU A 146 -5.46 7.05 -6.18
N GLY A 147 -5.03 7.37 -4.96
CA GLY A 147 -5.77 8.25 -4.06
C GLY A 147 -5.94 9.68 -4.59
N PHE A 148 -4.92 10.20 -5.26
CA PHE A 148 -4.97 11.53 -5.87
C PHE A 148 -5.93 11.57 -7.07
N GLU A 149 -5.97 10.54 -7.91
CA GLU A 149 -6.94 10.41 -9.01
C GLU A 149 -8.38 10.37 -8.47
N HIS A 150 -8.63 9.62 -7.40
CA HIS A 150 -9.94 9.62 -6.73
C HIS A 150 -10.32 11.00 -6.17
N LEU A 151 -9.36 11.75 -5.63
CA LEU A 151 -9.61 13.14 -5.18
C LEU A 151 -9.99 14.05 -6.34
N GLN A 152 -9.29 13.95 -7.47
CA GLN A 152 -9.60 14.74 -8.67
C GLN A 152 -10.98 14.40 -9.24
N ALA A 153 -11.32 13.11 -9.30
CA ALA A 153 -12.66 12.66 -9.72
C ALA A 153 -13.75 13.20 -8.79
N PHE A 154 -13.56 13.09 -7.48
CA PHE A 154 -14.47 13.63 -6.48
C PHE A 154 -14.66 15.15 -6.65
N PHE A 155 -13.57 15.90 -6.84
CA PHE A 155 -13.64 17.34 -7.06
C PHE A 155 -14.44 17.68 -8.31
N LYS A 156 -14.21 16.94 -9.40
CA LYS A 156 -14.93 17.15 -10.68
C LYS A 156 -16.45 16.97 -10.53
N GLU A 157 -16.87 16.01 -9.72
CA GLU A 157 -18.28 15.71 -9.48
C GLU A 157 -18.94 16.65 -8.47
N ASN A 158 -18.22 17.05 -7.41
CA ASN A 158 -18.81 17.73 -6.25
C ASN A 158 -18.41 19.22 -6.14
N GLY A 159 -17.45 19.70 -6.92
CA GLY A 159 -16.97 21.07 -6.91
C GLY A 159 -16.15 21.48 -5.66
N HIS A 160 -15.79 20.53 -4.81
CA HIS A 160 -14.93 20.74 -3.63
C HIS A 160 -14.05 19.54 -3.30
N ALA A 161 -12.93 19.75 -2.57
CA ALA A 161 -11.97 18.72 -2.21
C ALA A 161 -12.08 18.27 -0.73
N VAL A 162 -13.28 18.30 -0.14
CA VAL A 162 -13.53 18.00 1.27
C VAL A 162 -14.65 16.97 1.42
N PRO A 163 -14.42 15.70 1.05
CA PRO A 163 -15.40 14.64 1.32
C PRO A 163 -15.50 14.37 2.83
N GLU A 164 -16.60 13.75 3.24
CA GLU A 164 -16.75 13.23 4.60
C GLU A 164 -15.68 12.16 4.88
N TYR A 165 -15.27 12.01 6.16
CA TYR A 165 -14.23 11.06 6.55
C TYR A 165 -14.53 9.60 6.15
N LYS A 166 -15.82 9.20 6.16
CA LYS A 166 -16.26 7.85 5.78
C LYS A 166 -16.57 7.69 4.29
N TYR A 167 -16.38 8.74 3.51
CA TYR A 167 -16.70 8.69 2.07
C TYR A 167 -15.84 7.65 1.34
N LYS A 168 -16.52 6.87 0.51
CA LYS A 168 -15.90 5.92 -0.42
C LYS A 168 -16.30 6.30 -1.84
N SER A 169 -15.35 6.18 -2.77
CA SER A 169 -15.61 6.29 -4.20
C SER A 169 -16.54 5.16 -4.68
N PRO A 170 -17.17 5.27 -5.87
CA PRO A 170 -18.09 4.25 -6.38
C PRO A 170 -17.50 2.84 -6.49
N ASP A 171 -16.19 2.72 -6.69
CA ASP A 171 -15.43 1.46 -6.71
C ASP A 171 -15.03 0.95 -5.33
N GLY A 172 -15.40 1.68 -4.25
CA GLY A 172 -15.15 1.29 -2.87
C GLY A 172 -13.88 1.88 -2.24
N PHE A 173 -13.08 2.67 -2.98
CA PHE A 173 -11.87 3.29 -2.43
C PHE A 173 -12.21 4.27 -1.29
N ALA A 174 -11.53 4.14 -0.14
CA ALA A 174 -11.80 4.91 1.08
C ALA A 174 -11.18 6.33 1.01
N LEU A 175 -11.69 7.17 0.09
CA LEU A 175 -11.13 8.49 -0.19
C LEU A 175 -11.10 9.40 1.03
N GLY A 176 -12.17 9.44 1.84
CA GLY A 176 -12.20 10.27 3.05
C GLY A 176 -11.09 9.93 4.04
N GLY A 177 -10.82 8.64 4.22
CA GLY A 177 -9.72 8.15 5.05
C GLY A 177 -8.34 8.50 4.47
N TRP A 178 -8.17 8.33 3.16
CA TRP A 178 -6.93 8.68 2.47
C TRP A 178 -6.59 10.17 2.61
N ILE A 179 -7.56 11.07 2.36
CA ILE A 179 -7.40 12.51 2.55
C ILE A 179 -7.06 12.84 4.01
N GLY A 180 -7.75 12.20 4.96
CA GLY A 180 -7.44 12.36 6.39
C GLY A 180 -6.00 11.97 6.73
N ASN A 181 -5.46 10.94 6.07
CA ASN A 181 -4.06 10.56 6.23
C ASN A 181 -3.10 11.61 5.63
N GLN A 182 -3.39 12.16 4.44
CA GLN A 182 -2.55 13.22 3.86
C GLN A 182 -2.48 14.42 4.79
N ARG A 183 -3.62 14.88 5.33
CA ARG A 183 -3.69 16.02 6.26
C ARG A 183 -2.91 15.79 7.55
N ARG A 184 -2.99 14.59 8.13
CA ARG A 184 -2.24 14.24 9.35
C ARG A 184 -0.73 14.18 9.14
N ASN A 185 -0.32 13.80 7.94
CA ASN A 185 1.08 13.58 7.59
C ASN A 185 1.70 14.76 6.82
N ILE A 186 1.11 15.95 6.89
CA ILE A 186 1.56 17.14 6.16
C ILE A 186 3.06 17.42 6.35
N ASP A 187 3.57 17.22 7.57
CA ASP A 187 4.97 17.54 7.92
C ASP A 187 5.99 16.60 7.30
N ILE A 188 5.57 15.36 6.96
CA ILE A 188 6.41 14.34 6.36
C ILE A 188 6.10 14.10 4.88
N LEU A 189 5.09 14.78 4.35
CA LEU A 189 4.72 14.67 2.94
C LEU A 189 5.76 15.40 2.08
N ASP A 190 6.22 14.74 1.00
CA ASP A 190 7.15 15.37 0.07
C ASP A 190 6.54 16.61 -0.61
N ALA A 191 7.42 17.52 -1.05
CA ALA A 191 6.99 18.81 -1.60
C ALA A 191 6.16 18.67 -2.88
N GLU A 192 6.45 17.67 -3.72
CA GLU A 192 5.72 17.44 -4.96
C GLU A 192 4.27 17.03 -4.67
N LYS A 193 4.07 16.06 -3.77
CA LYS A 193 2.73 15.63 -3.34
C LYS A 193 1.94 16.75 -2.68
N ARG A 194 2.62 17.58 -1.87
CA ARG A 194 1.99 18.76 -1.28
C ARG A 194 1.48 19.73 -2.34
N ILE A 195 2.32 20.08 -3.32
CA ILE A 195 1.96 20.96 -4.44
C ILE A 195 0.79 20.38 -5.23
N ARG A 196 0.82 19.07 -5.53
CA ARG A 196 -0.26 18.40 -6.25
C ARG A 196 -1.59 18.48 -5.49
N LEU A 197 -1.60 18.23 -4.18
CA LEU A 197 -2.81 18.38 -3.36
C LEU A 197 -3.32 19.83 -3.35
N GLU A 198 -2.44 20.80 -3.15
CA GLU A 198 -2.77 22.22 -3.12
C GLU A 198 -3.25 22.74 -4.48
N SER A 199 -2.89 22.10 -5.57
CA SER A 199 -3.39 22.42 -6.91
C SER A 199 -4.86 22.05 -7.13
N VAL A 200 -5.45 21.18 -6.29
CA VAL A 200 -6.86 20.82 -6.37
C VAL A 200 -7.69 21.96 -5.75
N PRO A 201 -8.57 22.62 -6.54
CA PRO A 201 -9.34 23.74 -6.01
C PRO A 201 -10.20 23.33 -4.82
N GLY A 202 -10.17 24.14 -3.76
CA GLY A 202 -10.88 23.84 -2.52
C GLY A 202 -10.19 22.82 -1.62
N TRP A 203 -8.94 22.43 -1.91
CA TRP A 203 -8.13 21.68 -0.96
C TRP A 203 -7.86 22.47 0.32
N ILE A 204 -7.98 21.85 1.46
CA ILE A 204 -7.80 22.45 2.76
C ILE A 204 -7.03 21.51 3.65
N TRP A 205 -5.93 21.97 4.23
CA TRP A 205 -5.14 21.18 5.17
C TRP A 205 -5.84 21.05 6.52
N ASP A 206 -6.24 22.14 7.12
CA ASP A 206 -6.97 22.17 8.39
C ASP A 206 -8.42 22.66 8.19
N VAL A 207 -9.33 21.70 8.04
CA VAL A 207 -10.77 21.96 7.89
C VAL A 207 -11.36 22.59 9.16
N GLN A 208 -10.82 22.25 10.33
CA GLN A 208 -11.31 22.81 11.60
C GLN A 208 -10.92 24.29 11.74
N GLN A 209 -9.68 24.61 11.37
CA GLN A 209 -9.22 25.98 11.36
C GLN A 209 -10.01 26.84 10.36
N GLN A 210 -10.22 26.32 9.14
CA GLN A 210 -11.02 27.04 8.14
C GLN A 210 -12.46 27.30 8.61
N ARG A 211 -13.10 26.30 9.23
CA ARG A 211 -14.45 26.47 9.80
C ARG A 211 -14.44 27.51 10.91
N TRP A 212 -13.38 27.50 11.71
CA TRP A 212 -13.22 28.49 12.77
C TRP A 212 -13.02 29.90 12.22
N ASP A 213 -12.25 30.07 11.16
CA ASP A 213 -11.97 31.38 10.53
C ASP A 213 -13.21 31.99 9.87
N LYS A 214 -14.08 31.17 9.29
CA LYS A 214 -15.34 31.65 8.65
C LYS A 214 -16.46 31.94 9.65
N ALA A 215 -16.52 31.23 10.74
CA ALA A 215 -17.65 31.30 11.68
C ALA A 215 -17.85 32.67 12.35
N PRO A 216 -16.82 33.40 12.77
CA PRO A 216 -17.01 34.74 13.34
C PRO A 216 -17.76 35.69 12.39
N SER A 217 -17.40 35.71 11.11
CA SER A 217 -18.08 36.55 10.11
C SER A 217 -19.56 36.16 9.93
N HIS A 218 -19.88 34.88 9.95
CA HIS A 218 -21.27 34.42 9.93
C HIS A 218 -22.01 34.82 11.20
N LEU A 219 -21.35 34.76 12.37
CA LEU A 219 -21.94 35.18 13.63
C LEU A 219 -22.17 36.72 13.68
N GLU A 220 -21.20 37.52 13.21
CA GLU A 220 -21.34 38.96 13.07
C GLU A 220 -22.54 39.34 12.18
N LEU A 221 -22.69 38.66 11.05
CA LEU A 221 -23.81 38.87 10.16
C LEU A 221 -25.14 38.53 10.86
N PHE A 222 -25.20 37.38 11.55
CA PHE A 222 -26.36 36.95 12.31
C PHE A 222 -26.72 37.99 13.41
N VAL A 223 -25.73 38.48 14.16
CA VAL A 223 -25.94 39.47 15.22
C VAL A 223 -26.45 40.82 14.62
N LYS A 224 -25.91 41.22 13.46
CA LYS A 224 -26.37 42.41 12.75
C LYS A 224 -27.84 42.30 12.32
N GLU A 225 -28.28 41.13 11.91
CA GLU A 225 -29.65 40.90 11.46
C GLU A 225 -30.65 40.68 12.61
N ASN A 226 -30.21 40.07 13.73
CA ASN A 226 -31.10 39.62 14.81
C ASN A 226 -30.92 40.40 16.11
N GLY A 227 -29.87 41.22 16.25
CA GLY A 227 -29.59 42.02 17.45
C GLY A 227 -28.99 41.24 18.63
N HIS A 228 -28.71 39.95 18.50
CA HIS A 228 -28.19 39.08 19.56
C HIS A 228 -27.38 37.90 19.02
N SER A 229 -26.49 37.29 19.83
CA SER A 229 -25.70 36.13 19.49
C SER A 229 -26.33 34.77 19.87
N MET A 230 -27.59 34.76 20.28
CA MET A 230 -28.31 33.51 20.63
C MET A 230 -28.80 32.82 19.39
N VAL A 231 -27.92 32.00 18.80
CA VAL A 231 -28.21 31.25 17.57
C VAL A 231 -28.86 29.93 17.93
N LYS A 232 -30.03 29.64 17.35
CA LYS A 232 -30.69 28.33 17.52
C LYS A 232 -29.78 27.20 17.04
N TYR A 233 -29.72 26.07 17.78
CA TYR A 233 -28.85 24.93 17.45
C TYR A 233 -28.98 24.47 15.99
N SER A 234 -30.20 24.43 15.46
CA SER A 234 -30.48 24.00 14.09
C SER A 234 -30.23 25.06 13.01
N TYR A 235 -29.84 26.30 13.41
CA TYR A 235 -29.67 27.40 12.44
C TYR A 235 -28.51 27.13 11.47
N ARG A 236 -28.81 27.35 10.18
CA ARG A 236 -27.84 27.33 9.10
C ARG A 236 -27.85 28.66 8.37
N THR A 237 -26.69 29.10 7.97
CA THR A 237 -26.54 30.28 7.07
C THR A 237 -27.01 29.96 5.65
N ALA A 238 -27.17 30.96 4.83
CA ALA A 238 -27.64 30.80 3.43
C ALA A 238 -26.71 29.91 2.59
N ASP A 239 -25.41 29.89 2.90
CA ASP A 239 -24.41 29.00 2.29
C ASP A 239 -24.34 27.60 2.94
N GLY A 240 -25.28 27.29 3.85
CA GLY A 240 -25.41 25.99 4.51
C GLY A 240 -24.51 25.77 5.72
N PHE A 241 -23.73 26.77 6.17
CA PHE A 241 -22.88 26.62 7.35
C PHE A 241 -23.73 26.42 8.62
N GLN A 242 -23.40 25.42 9.43
CA GLN A 242 -24.12 25.07 10.66
C GLN A 242 -23.74 25.99 11.82
N LEU A 243 -24.13 27.27 11.74
CA LEU A 243 -23.74 28.29 12.71
C LEU A 243 -24.21 27.96 14.12
N GLY A 244 -25.44 27.49 14.28
CA GLY A 244 -26.00 27.14 15.60
C GLY A 244 -25.21 26.02 16.28
N HIS A 245 -24.90 24.98 15.55
CA HIS A 245 -24.07 23.87 16.05
C HIS A 245 -22.66 24.35 16.42
N TRP A 246 -22.07 25.23 15.58
CA TRP A 246 -20.74 25.80 15.86
C TRP A 246 -20.76 26.64 17.15
N VAL A 247 -21.70 27.56 17.32
CA VAL A 247 -21.81 28.46 18.52
C VAL A 247 -21.94 27.60 19.79
N VAL A 248 -22.85 26.62 19.81
CA VAL A 248 -23.01 25.74 20.98
C VAL A 248 -21.72 24.99 21.31
N ARG A 249 -21.02 24.51 20.30
CA ARG A 249 -19.74 23.81 20.48
C ARG A 249 -18.66 24.75 21.05
N GLN A 250 -18.59 25.99 20.58
CA GLN A 250 -17.60 26.96 21.11
C GLN A 250 -17.86 27.21 22.62
N ARG A 251 -19.10 27.49 22.99
CA ARG A 251 -19.47 27.71 24.42
C ARG A 251 -19.09 26.53 25.31
N LYS A 252 -19.37 25.28 24.85
CA LYS A 252 -19.00 24.06 25.60
C LYS A 252 -17.48 23.82 25.72
N GLN A 253 -16.69 24.38 24.84
CA GLN A 253 -15.24 24.16 24.78
C GLN A 253 -14.41 25.35 25.29
N GLU A 254 -15.02 26.30 25.98
CA GLU A 254 -14.35 27.53 26.48
C GLU A 254 -12.99 27.25 27.16
N GLY A 255 -12.95 26.26 28.04
CA GLY A 255 -11.73 25.92 28.79
C GLY A 255 -10.59 25.33 27.93
N ALA A 256 -10.86 24.92 26.70
CA ALA A 256 -9.89 24.31 25.79
C ALA A 256 -9.30 25.29 24.76
N PHE A 257 -9.72 26.56 24.77
CA PHE A 257 -9.28 27.55 23.78
C PHE A 257 -7.97 28.25 24.16
N THR A 258 -7.21 28.62 23.11
CA THR A 258 -6.12 29.57 23.25
C THR A 258 -6.69 30.93 23.58
N GLN A 259 -5.89 31.77 24.27
CA GLN A 259 -6.30 33.13 24.62
C GLN A 259 -6.70 33.95 23.37
N GLU A 260 -6.01 33.76 22.25
CA GLU A 260 -6.33 34.38 20.97
C GLU A 260 -7.74 34.06 20.50
N ARG A 261 -8.15 32.79 20.54
CA ARG A 261 -9.51 32.37 20.15
C ARG A 261 -10.57 32.89 21.09
N LYS A 262 -10.29 32.95 22.41
CA LYS A 262 -11.18 33.54 23.38
C LYS A 262 -11.39 35.04 23.11
N SER A 263 -10.30 35.77 22.97
CA SER A 263 -10.35 37.22 22.69
C SER A 263 -11.11 37.52 21.40
N LYS A 264 -10.94 36.69 20.36
CA LYS A 264 -11.66 36.85 19.08
C LYS A 264 -13.18 36.63 19.23
N LEU A 265 -13.61 35.65 20.03
CA LEU A 265 -15.03 35.48 20.32
C LEU A 265 -15.60 36.60 21.20
N GLU A 266 -14.88 36.99 22.23
CA GLU A 266 -15.27 38.03 23.15
C GLU A 266 -15.33 39.43 22.49
N SER A 267 -14.60 39.63 21.41
CA SER A 267 -14.69 40.86 20.59
C SER A 267 -15.96 40.96 19.74
N LEU A 268 -16.68 39.83 19.55
CA LEU A 268 -17.93 39.80 18.80
C LEU A 268 -19.06 40.47 19.64
N SER A 269 -19.79 41.37 19.03
CA SER A 269 -20.94 42.01 19.68
C SER A 269 -21.91 40.97 20.24
N SER A 270 -22.32 41.18 21.49
CA SER A 270 -23.30 40.32 22.19
C SER A 270 -22.84 38.87 22.46
N TRP A 271 -21.53 38.55 22.28
CA TRP A 271 -21.06 37.22 22.67
C TRP A 271 -21.09 37.01 24.17
N THR A 272 -21.66 35.88 24.60
CA THR A 272 -21.62 35.44 26.01
C THR A 272 -21.26 33.96 26.03
N TRP A 273 -20.47 33.55 27.02
CA TRP A 273 -20.10 32.15 27.22
C TRP A 273 -21.27 31.32 27.80
N ASP A 274 -22.05 31.96 28.69
CA ASP A 274 -23.21 31.32 29.29
C ASP A 274 -24.41 31.35 28.35
N MET A 275 -25.10 30.19 28.25
CA MET A 275 -26.44 30.18 27.71
C MET A 275 -27.38 30.66 28.82
N PHE A 276 -28.00 31.82 28.67
CA PHE A 276 -29.07 32.19 29.55
C PHE A 276 -30.18 31.18 29.45
N GLU A 277 -30.40 30.41 30.51
CA GLU A 277 -31.62 29.65 30.70
C GLU A 277 -32.78 30.68 30.76
N SER A 278 -33.64 30.67 29.76
CA SER A 278 -34.93 31.38 29.76
C SER A 278 -36.05 30.36 29.84
#